data_6a5e75fed3f3b3cd6b1122d22bde88f1
#
_entry.id   6a5e75fed3f3b3cd6b1122d22bde88f1
#
_cell.length_a   1.000
_cell.length_b   1.000
_cell.length_c   1.000
_cell.angle_alpha   90.00
_cell.angle_beta   90.00
_cell.angle_gamma   90.00
#
_symmetry.space_group_name_H-M   'P 1'
#
loop_
_entity.id
_entity.type
_entity.pdbx_description
1 polymer ?
#
loop_
_entity_poly.entity_id
_entity_poly.type
_entity_poly.pdbx_seq_one_letter_code
_entity_poly.pdbx_strand_id
1 'polypeptide(L)'
;FKPDLWWFDGDWEQSAETWDAAGIRKTILERNPSAIINSRLAGYGDYGTPEQGLPSKRPADKYWELCMTMNDSWGYQGNDRNYKSPSQVVRIFAGCIGMGGNMLLDIGPKADGTIPEEQVEVLREMGRWTSKHKQAIYGTVAGLPEGLFAGPSTMSRDSTILYLFFPGNGGGELMLEGVKNRINKAFVVGNGTNLEVKEYLRPYWSDHAGVYFIRVPEETLDKTMTVV
;
A
#
# COMPACT_ATOMS: atom_id res chain seq x y z
N PHE A 1 -27.30 13.56 -3.46
CA PHE A 1 -25.90 13.21 -3.22
C PHE A 1 -25.12 13.25 -4.54
N LYS A 2 -23.84 13.58 -4.49
CA LYS A 2 -22.91 13.52 -5.64
C LYS A 2 -21.63 12.82 -5.16
N PRO A 3 -21.63 11.48 -4.99
CA PRO A 3 -20.43 10.77 -4.56
C PRO A 3 -19.34 10.88 -5.64
N ASP A 4 -18.08 10.95 -5.18
CA ASP A 4 -16.91 10.97 -6.05
C ASP A 4 -16.46 9.55 -6.40
N LEU A 5 -16.78 8.56 -5.54
CA LEU A 5 -16.44 7.16 -5.73
C LEU A 5 -17.67 6.28 -5.51
N TRP A 6 -17.87 5.34 -6.45
CA TRP A 6 -18.92 4.33 -6.38
C TRP A 6 -18.28 2.95 -6.24
N TRP A 7 -18.72 2.23 -5.22
CA TRP A 7 -18.28 0.88 -4.94
C TRP A 7 -19.44 -0.09 -5.08
N PHE A 8 -19.49 -0.84 -6.19
CA PHE A 8 -20.46 -1.88 -6.48
C PHE A 8 -19.96 -3.23 -5.99
N ASP A 9 -20.87 -4.19 -5.85
CA ASP A 9 -20.58 -5.58 -5.55
C ASP A 9 -21.67 -6.47 -6.11
N GLY A 10 -21.36 -7.78 -6.38
CA GLY A 10 -22.33 -8.73 -6.88
C GLY A 10 -22.55 -8.73 -8.39
N ASP A 11 -21.69 -8.09 -9.17
CA ASP A 11 -21.84 -8.01 -10.64
C ASP A 11 -21.76 -9.38 -11.35
N TRP A 12 -21.22 -10.38 -10.69
CA TRP A 12 -21.18 -11.77 -11.17
C TRP A 12 -22.55 -12.49 -11.14
N GLU A 13 -23.55 -11.96 -10.44
CA GLU A 13 -24.86 -12.60 -10.31
C GLU A 13 -25.69 -12.52 -11.57
N GLN A 14 -25.46 -11.51 -12.44
CA GLN A 14 -26.20 -11.29 -13.68
C GLN A 14 -25.27 -10.75 -14.78
N SER A 15 -25.76 -10.76 -16.03
CA SER A 15 -25.01 -10.15 -17.14
C SER A 15 -25.02 -8.62 -17.09
N ALA A 16 -24.06 -8.00 -17.76
CA ALA A 16 -23.98 -6.53 -17.87
C ALA A 16 -25.27 -5.91 -18.45
N GLU A 17 -25.90 -6.60 -19.38
CA GLU A 17 -27.16 -6.18 -20.01
C GLU A 17 -28.32 -6.26 -19.00
N THR A 18 -28.39 -7.34 -18.20
CA THR A 18 -29.43 -7.51 -17.18
C THR A 18 -29.31 -6.45 -16.08
N TRP A 19 -28.09 -6.12 -15.68
CA TRP A 19 -27.81 -5.03 -14.73
C TRP A 19 -28.02 -3.63 -15.33
N ASP A 20 -28.11 -3.50 -16.66
CA ASP A 20 -27.99 -2.21 -17.35
C ASP A 20 -26.74 -1.42 -16.91
N ALA A 21 -25.61 -2.13 -16.84
CA ALA A 21 -24.37 -1.57 -16.32
C ALA A 21 -23.92 -0.30 -17.09
N ALA A 22 -24.12 -0.28 -18.40
CA ALA A 22 -23.87 0.91 -19.23
C ALA A 22 -24.75 2.09 -18.87
N GLY A 23 -26.06 1.86 -18.63
CA GLY A 23 -27.03 2.88 -18.22
C GLY A 23 -26.74 3.42 -16.82
N ILE A 24 -26.37 2.54 -15.87
CA ILE A 24 -25.91 2.92 -14.51
C ILE A 24 -24.69 3.85 -14.62
N ARG A 25 -23.63 3.43 -15.34
CA ARG A 25 -22.43 4.26 -15.54
C ARG A 25 -22.77 5.62 -16.15
N LYS A 26 -23.59 5.64 -17.19
CA LYS A 26 -24.03 6.87 -17.85
C LYS A 26 -24.70 7.81 -16.86
N THR A 27 -25.65 7.31 -16.09
CA THR A 27 -26.40 8.09 -15.08
C THR A 27 -25.48 8.70 -14.02
N ILE A 28 -24.48 7.95 -13.56
CA ILE A 28 -23.47 8.43 -12.60
C ILE A 28 -22.69 9.59 -13.19
N LEU A 29 -22.13 9.41 -14.40
CA LEU A 29 -21.26 10.39 -15.05
C LEU A 29 -22.02 11.64 -15.53
N GLU A 30 -23.31 11.53 -15.84
CA GLU A 30 -24.17 12.70 -16.10
C GLU A 30 -24.35 13.59 -14.84
N ARG A 31 -24.31 12.99 -13.66
CA ARG A 31 -24.43 13.71 -12.36
C ARG A 31 -23.12 14.21 -11.82
N ASN A 32 -22.07 13.43 -11.98
CA ASN A 32 -20.70 13.76 -11.59
C ASN A 32 -19.70 13.21 -12.63
N PRO A 33 -19.29 14.02 -13.63
CA PRO A 33 -18.39 13.58 -14.69
C PRO A 33 -16.99 13.13 -14.20
N SER A 34 -16.62 13.48 -12.97
CA SER A 34 -15.35 13.07 -12.33
C SER A 34 -15.48 11.87 -11.39
N ALA A 35 -16.68 11.30 -11.26
CA ALA A 35 -16.87 10.12 -10.43
C ALA A 35 -16.07 8.93 -10.98
N ILE A 36 -15.51 8.13 -10.06
CA ILE A 36 -14.84 6.88 -10.38
C ILE A 36 -15.65 5.69 -9.86
N ILE A 37 -15.58 4.58 -10.56
CA ILE A 37 -16.37 3.38 -10.30
C ILE A 37 -15.43 2.19 -10.19
N ASN A 38 -15.62 1.33 -9.18
CA ASN A 38 -14.82 0.10 -9.05
C ASN A 38 -15.09 -0.90 -10.18
N SER A 39 -14.22 -1.91 -10.32
CA SER A 39 -14.32 -2.92 -11.40
C SER A 39 -15.59 -3.78 -11.33
N ARG A 40 -16.33 -3.76 -10.21
CA ARG A 40 -17.49 -4.60 -9.96
C ARG A 40 -18.80 -4.01 -10.52
N LEU A 41 -18.71 -3.50 -11.74
CA LEU A 41 -19.86 -3.08 -12.56
C LEU A 41 -19.79 -3.75 -13.93
N ALA A 42 -19.64 -5.07 -13.94
CA ALA A 42 -19.71 -5.94 -15.13
C ALA A 42 -18.89 -5.40 -16.35
N GLY A 43 -17.65 -4.98 -16.11
CA GLY A 43 -16.73 -4.46 -17.14
C GLY A 43 -16.81 -2.95 -17.41
N TYR A 44 -17.65 -2.21 -16.69
CA TYR A 44 -17.80 -0.76 -16.80
C TYR A 44 -17.12 0.04 -15.67
N GLY A 45 -16.18 -0.56 -14.96
CA GLY A 45 -15.42 0.10 -13.90
C GLY A 45 -14.16 0.83 -14.38
N ASP A 46 -13.57 1.62 -13.49
CA ASP A 46 -12.39 2.47 -13.74
C ASP A 46 -11.13 1.96 -13.03
N TYR A 47 -11.27 1.14 -11.98
CA TYR A 47 -10.16 0.63 -11.18
C TYR A 47 -10.39 -0.78 -10.66
N GLY A 48 -9.32 -1.59 -10.57
CA GLY A 48 -9.37 -2.96 -10.09
C GLY A 48 -9.57 -3.08 -8.58
N THR A 49 -10.22 -4.17 -8.13
CA THR A 49 -10.47 -4.44 -6.70
C THR A 49 -10.04 -5.85 -6.31
N PRO A 50 -8.72 -6.16 -6.23
CA PRO A 50 -8.26 -7.38 -5.61
C PRO A 50 -8.74 -7.45 -4.15
N GLU A 51 -8.99 -8.68 -3.67
CA GLU A 51 -9.68 -8.90 -2.40
C GLU A 51 -8.89 -9.81 -1.47
N GLN A 52 -8.91 -9.50 -0.15
CA GLN A 52 -8.38 -10.26 1.00
C GLN A 52 -6.87 -10.51 1.00
N GLY A 53 -6.21 -10.60 -0.11
CA GLY A 53 -4.78 -10.86 -0.23
C GLY A 53 -4.03 -9.84 -1.08
N LEU A 54 -2.83 -9.49 -0.65
CA LEU A 54 -1.95 -8.68 -1.49
C LEU A 54 -1.63 -9.45 -2.78
N PRO A 55 -1.85 -8.86 -3.97
CA PRO A 55 -1.48 -9.49 -5.23
C PRO A 55 -0.01 -9.92 -5.24
N SER A 56 0.29 -11.10 -5.78
CA SER A 56 1.67 -11.61 -5.90
C SER A 56 2.52 -10.83 -6.89
N LYS A 57 1.87 -10.10 -7.80
CA LYS A 57 2.47 -9.19 -8.77
C LYS A 57 1.65 -7.92 -8.85
N ARG A 58 2.30 -6.82 -9.24
CA ARG A 58 1.60 -5.57 -9.51
C ARG A 58 0.46 -5.80 -10.50
N PRO A 59 -0.80 -5.44 -10.16
CA PRO A 59 -1.92 -5.49 -11.07
C PRO A 59 -1.66 -4.72 -12.37
N ALA A 60 -2.23 -5.21 -13.48
CA ALA A 60 -2.15 -4.54 -14.78
C ALA A 60 -3.01 -3.26 -14.83
N ASP A 61 -4.02 -3.18 -13.97
CA ASP A 61 -4.88 -2.00 -13.84
C ASP A 61 -4.05 -0.77 -13.47
N LYS A 62 -4.29 0.33 -14.17
CA LYS A 62 -3.61 1.59 -13.89
C LYS A 62 -3.88 2.07 -12.45
N TYR A 63 -5.09 1.87 -11.98
CA TYR A 63 -5.52 2.14 -10.62
C TYR A 63 -6.17 0.91 -10.03
N TRP A 64 -5.91 0.65 -8.77
CA TRP A 64 -6.48 -0.48 -8.05
C TRP A 64 -6.49 -0.23 -6.55
N GLU A 65 -7.38 -0.93 -5.87
CA GLU A 65 -7.61 -0.84 -4.43
C GLU A 65 -7.77 -2.24 -3.86
N LEU A 66 -6.89 -2.63 -2.95
CA LEU A 66 -7.03 -3.87 -2.19
C LEU A 66 -8.12 -3.68 -1.15
N CYS A 67 -9.22 -4.43 -1.21
CA CYS A 67 -10.18 -4.50 -0.13
C CYS A 67 -9.90 -5.73 0.75
N MET A 68 -9.85 -5.53 2.07
CA MET A 68 -9.56 -6.60 3.02
C MET A 68 -10.15 -6.33 4.41
N THR A 69 -10.41 -7.39 5.13
CA THR A 69 -10.90 -7.36 6.51
C THR A 69 -9.76 -7.31 7.53
N MET A 70 -10.03 -6.85 8.74
CA MET A 70 -9.07 -6.93 9.86
C MET A 70 -9.00 -8.31 10.49
N ASN A 71 -10.06 -9.10 10.38
CA ASN A 71 -10.16 -10.52 10.78
C ASN A 71 -10.61 -11.36 9.57
N ASP A 72 -11.28 -12.48 9.76
CA ASP A 72 -11.74 -13.36 8.66
C ASP A 72 -13.12 -12.97 8.13
N SER A 73 -13.81 -12.03 8.79
CA SER A 73 -15.21 -11.70 8.52
C SER A 73 -15.37 -10.26 8.03
N TRP A 74 -16.23 -10.02 7.02
CA TRP A 74 -16.59 -8.70 6.51
C TRP A 74 -17.44 -7.88 7.48
N GLY A 75 -18.24 -8.53 8.31
CA GLY A 75 -19.01 -7.87 9.35
C GLY A 75 -18.59 -8.33 10.74
N TYR A 76 -19.23 -7.78 11.78
CA TYR A 76 -18.97 -8.20 13.14
C TYR A 76 -19.40 -9.65 13.38
N GLN A 77 -18.46 -10.47 13.83
CA GLN A 77 -18.68 -11.84 14.27
C GLN A 77 -18.06 -12.02 15.66
N GLY A 78 -18.89 -12.20 16.69
CA GLY A 78 -18.41 -12.26 18.08
C GLY A 78 -17.49 -13.44 18.41
N ASN A 79 -17.50 -14.49 17.60
CA ASN A 79 -16.63 -15.68 17.71
C ASN A 79 -15.39 -15.63 16.80
N ASP A 80 -15.29 -14.67 15.88
CA ASP A 80 -14.10 -14.47 15.06
C ASP A 80 -13.05 -13.67 15.86
N ARG A 81 -11.98 -14.36 16.23
CA ARG A 81 -10.86 -13.81 17.02
C ARG A 81 -9.55 -13.76 16.24
N ASN A 82 -9.58 -14.07 14.95
CA ASN A 82 -8.38 -14.13 14.12
C ASN A 82 -8.01 -12.73 13.56
N TYR A 83 -7.77 -11.79 14.46
CA TYR A 83 -7.38 -10.43 14.07
C TYR A 83 -5.95 -10.37 13.57
N LYS A 84 -5.76 -9.65 12.47
CA LYS A 84 -4.43 -9.26 11.98
C LYS A 84 -3.80 -8.28 12.97
N SER A 85 -2.54 -8.50 13.30
CA SER A 85 -1.79 -7.56 14.14
C SER A 85 -1.55 -6.23 13.42
N PRO A 86 -1.33 -5.13 14.15
CA PRO A 86 -0.97 -3.84 13.54
C PRO A 86 0.21 -3.94 12.56
N SER A 87 1.24 -4.72 12.90
CA SER A 87 2.42 -4.93 12.03
C SER A 87 2.08 -5.69 10.76
N GLN A 88 1.15 -6.66 10.81
CA GLN A 88 0.67 -7.35 9.60
C GLN A 88 -0.08 -6.38 8.68
N VAL A 89 -0.98 -5.57 9.22
CA VAL A 89 -1.76 -4.60 8.43
C VAL A 89 -0.85 -3.54 7.81
N VAL A 90 0.10 -2.97 8.56
CA VAL A 90 1.07 -2.02 8.04
C VAL A 90 1.95 -2.64 6.95
N ARG A 91 2.35 -3.90 7.09
CA ARG A 91 3.14 -4.61 6.07
C ARG A 91 2.36 -4.81 4.78
N ILE A 92 1.09 -5.21 4.87
CA ILE A 92 0.21 -5.36 3.71
C ILE A 92 0.00 -3.99 3.05
N PHE A 93 -0.25 -2.95 3.83
CA PHE A 93 -0.41 -1.60 3.33
C PHE A 93 0.84 -1.09 2.60
N ALA A 94 2.03 -1.28 3.19
CA ALA A 94 3.29 -0.91 2.55
C ALA A 94 3.50 -1.66 1.22
N GLY A 95 3.19 -2.96 1.19
CA GLY A 95 3.22 -3.75 -0.04
C GLY A 95 2.24 -3.23 -1.10
N CYS A 96 1.03 -2.88 -0.68
CA CYS A 96 -0.01 -2.35 -1.55
C CYS A 96 0.43 -1.02 -2.21
N ILE A 97 0.83 -0.03 -1.42
CA ILE A 97 1.30 1.27 -1.96
C ILE A 97 2.61 1.15 -2.72
N GLY A 98 3.48 0.21 -2.32
CA GLY A 98 4.73 -0.10 -3.03
C GLY A 98 4.50 -0.57 -4.47
N MET A 99 3.39 -1.24 -4.72
CA MET A 99 2.92 -1.62 -6.05
C MET A 99 2.02 -0.56 -6.73
N GLY A 100 1.82 0.60 -6.08
CA GLY A 100 1.02 1.70 -6.62
C GLY A 100 -0.48 1.55 -6.42
N GLY A 101 -0.90 0.70 -5.46
CA GLY A 101 -2.29 0.50 -5.09
C GLY A 101 -2.76 1.38 -3.94
N ASN A 102 -4.06 1.29 -3.66
CA ASN A 102 -4.71 1.83 -2.47
C ASN A 102 -5.25 0.69 -1.64
N MET A 103 -5.53 0.93 -0.37
CA MET A 103 -6.10 -0.08 0.53
C MET A 103 -7.41 0.41 1.13
N LEU A 104 -8.44 -0.42 1.02
CA LEU A 104 -9.71 -0.32 1.73
C LEU A 104 -9.69 -1.36 2.85
N LEU A 105 -9.48 -0.91 4.08
CA LEU A 105 -9.46 -1.76 5.27
C LEU A 105 -10.83 -1.75 5.93
N ASP A 106 -11.50 -2.88 5.87
CA ASP A 106 -12.85 -3.06 6.42
C ASP A 106 -12.83 -3.22 7.94
N ILE A 107 -13.83 -2.64 8.59
CA ILE A 107 -14.11 -2.77 10.02
C ILE A 107 -15.48 -3.41 10.23
N GLY A 108 -15.64 -4.21 11.29
CA GLY A 108 -16.91 -4.84 11.67
C GLY A 108 -17.54 -4.19 12.89
N PRO A 109 -18.34 -3.10 12.77
CA PRO A 109 -19.01 -2.49 13.92
C PRO A 109 -20.02 -3.45 14.56
N LYS A 110 -20.10 -3.43 15.90
CA LYS A 110 -21.11 -4.16 16.67
C LYS A 110 -22.50 -3.57 16.45
N ALA A 111 -23.54 -4.28 16.89
CA ALA A 111 -24.93 -3.85 16.76
C ALA A 111 -25.25 -2.50 17.43
N ASP A 112 -24.49 -2.10 18.43
CA ASP A 112 -24.58 -0.80 19.11
C ASP A 112 -23.80 0.32 18.41
N GLY A 113 -23.15 0.01 17.27
CA GLY A 113 -22.33 0.95 16.50
C GLY A 113 -20.90 1.10 16.99
N THR A 114 -20.49 0.41 18.06
CA THR A 114 -19.11 0.47 18.54
C THR A 114 -18.20 -0.43 17.71
N ILE A 115 -16.94 -0.02 17.57
CA ILE A 115 -15.90 -0.83 16.92
C ILE A 115 -15.25 -1.73 17.98
N PRO A 116 -15.00 -3.04 17.69
CA PRO A 116 -14.24 -3.92 18.57
C PRO A 116 -12.88 -3.32 18.96
N GLU A 117 -12.49 -3.46 20.23
CA GLU A 117 -11.23 -2.82 20.72
C GLU A 117 -10.01 -3.35 19.98
N GLU A 118 -9.99 -4.61 19.58
CA GLU A 118 -8.93 -5.22 18.78
C GLU A 118 -8.74 -4.49 17.44
N GLN A 119 -9.83 -4.07 16.79
CA GLN A 119 -9.79 -3.27 15.56
C GLN A 119 -9.39 -1.83 15.83
N VAL A 120 -9.85 -1.26 16.95
CA VAL A 120 -9.46 0.11 17.38
C VAL A 120 -7.95 0.19 17.62
N GLU A 121 -7.34 -0.83 18.24
CA GLU A 121 -5.89 -0.89 18.45
C GLU A 121 -5.13 -0.89 17.11
N VAL A 122 -5.56 -1.70 16.14
CA VAL A 122 -4.98 -1.72 14.79
C VAL A 122 -5.08 -0.35 14.13
N LEU A 123 -6.25 0.30 14.19
CA LEU A 123 -6.47 1.63 13.59
C LEU A 123 -5.61 2.71 14.26
N ARG A 124 -5.47 2.69 15.59
CA ARG A 124 -4.61 3.63 16.31
C ARG A 124 -3.15 3.51 15.88
N GLU A 125 -2.66 2.28 15.77
CA GLU A 125 -1.28 2.05 15.35
C GLU A 125 -1.06 2.40 13.87
N MET A 126 -2.01 2.07 12.99
CA MET A 126 -2.01 2.54 11.59
C MET A 126 -1.94 4.08 11.53
N GLY A 127 -2.78 4.76 12.31
CA GLY A 127 -2.81 6.22 12.39
C GLY A 127 -1.49 6.81 12.87
N ARG A 128 -0.87 6.23 13.90
CA ARG A 128 0.45 6.61 14.40
C ARG A 128 1.50 6.47 13.29
N TRP A 129 1.54 5.28 12.66
CA TRP A 129 2.56 4.94 11.68
C TRP A 129 2.43 5.79 10.40
N THR A 130 1.22 5.94 9.87
CA THR A 130 0.98 6.75 8.67
C THR A 130 1.27 8.24 8.91
N SER A 131 0.95 8.77 10.10
CA SER A 131 1.26 10.15 10.48
C SER A 131 2.77 10.41 10.53
N LYS A 132 3.53 9.45 11.07
CA LYS A 132 4.99 9.53 11.16
C LYS A 132 5.66 9.45 9.79
N HIS A 133 5.13 8.62 8.88
CA HIS A 133 5.76 8.31 7.59
C HIS A 133 5.00 8.90 6.40
N LYS A 134 4.17 9.92 6.61
CA LYS A 134 3.26 10.49 5.60
C LYS A 134 3.94 10.86 4.27
N GLN A 135 5.19 11.31 4.30
CA GLN A 135 5.94 11.68 3.09
C GLN A 135 6.29 10.49 2.19
N ALA A 136 6.37 9.27 2.76
CA ALA A 136 6.61 8.04 2.01
C ALA A 136 5.32 7.39 1.51
N ILE A 137 4.17 7.93 1.87
CA ILE A 137 2.84 7.38 1.60
C ILE A 137 2.06 8.26 0.63
N TYR A 138 1.83 9.51 1.03
CA TYR A 138 0.97 10.41 0.27
C TYR A 138 1.73 11.16 -0.83
N GLY A 139 1.12 11.23 -2.02
CA GLY A 139 1.73 11.89 -3.17
C GLY A 139 2.90 11.14 -3.81
N THR A 140 3.09 9.87 -3.44
CA THR A 140 4.10 8.98 -4.02
C THR A 140 3.52 8.16 -5.18
N VAL A 141 4.39 7.42 -5.84
CA VAL A 141 4.07 6.42 -6.87
C VAL A 141 4.69 5.08 -6.45
N ALA A 142 4.38 4.01 -7.17
CA ALA A 142 5.03 2.72 -6.99
C ALA A 142 6.56 2.86 -6.98
N GLY A 143 7.21 2.10 -6.13
CA GLY A 143 8.66 2.12 -6.00
C GLY A 143 9.40 1.28 -7.04
N LEU A 144 10.46 0.64 -6.60
CA LEU A 144 11.34 -0.16 -7.44
C LEU A 144 10.62 -1.39 -8.02
N PRO A 145 11.03 -1.85 -9.20
CA PRO A 145 10.68 -3.17 -9.69
C PRO A 145 11.07 -4.27 -8.72
N GLU A 146 10.37 -5.40 -8.79
CA GLU A 146 10.70 -6.59 -8.02
C GLU A 146 12.16 -7.05 -8.24
N GLY A 147 12.78 -7.56 -7.20
CA GLY A 147 14.14 -8.07 -7.22
C GLY A 147 15.25 -7.05 -6.96
N LEU A 148 14.95 -5.75 -7.03
CA LEU A 148 15.96 -4.71 -6.78
C LEU A 148 16.09 -4.34 -5.28
N PHE A 149 15.08 -4.63 -4.51
CA PHE A 149 15.03 -4.46 -3.05
C PHE A 149 14.14 -5.54 -2.43
N ALA A 150 14.57 -6.11 -1.31
CA ALA A 150 13.85 -7.19 -0.62
C ALA A 150 12.68 -6.69 0.26
N GLY A 151 12.03 -5.61 -0.11
CA GLY A 151 10.90 -5.04 0.61
C GLY A 151 10.05 -4.13 -0.26
N PRO A 152 8.91 -3.64 0.27
CA PRO A 152 8.14 -2.63 -0.41
C PRO A 152 8.92 -1.32 -0.54
N SER A 153 8.65 -0.57 -1.59
CA SER A 153 9.20 0.77 -1.76
C SER A 153 8.22 1.67 -2.47
N THR A 154 8.28 2.97 -2.19
CA THR A 154 7.58 4.01 -2.94
C THR A 154 8.57 5.05 -3.44
N MET A 155 8.15 5.87 -4.36
CA MET A 155 8.99 6.91 -4.95
C MET A 155 8.24 8.23 -5.03
N SER A 156 8.93 9.36 -4.82
CA SER A 156 8.36 10.67 -5.11
C SER A 156 8.00 10.78 -6.60
N ARG A 157 6.98 11.58 -6.94
CA ARG A 157 6.50 11.71 -8.33
C ARG A 157 7.55 12.20 -9.31
N ASP A 158 8.52 12.99 -8.84
CA ASP A 158 9.65 13.47 -9.62
C ASP A 158 10.84 12.50 -9.67
N SER A 159 10.68 11.32 -9.04
CA SER A 159 11.67 10.25 -8.97
C SER A 159 13.01 10.67 -8.33
N THR A 160 13.01 11.68 -7.49
CA THR A 160 14.22 12.16 -6.80
C THR A 160 14.42 11.53 -5.43
N ILE A 161 13.35 10.99 -4.81
CA ILE A 161 13.38 10.35 -3.49
C ILE A 161 12.79 8.95 -3.61
N LEU A 162 13.54 7.98 -3.13
CA LEU A 162 13.12 6.59 -2.98
C LEU A 162 12.89 6.29 -1.50
N TYR A 163 11.74 5.76 -1.14
CA TYR A 163 11.40 5.33 0.21
C TYR A 163 11.42 3.81 0.28
N LEU A 164 12.22 3.26 1.18
CA LEU A 164 12.39 1.83 1.41
C LEU A 164 11.72 1.43 2.73
N PHE A 165 10.77 0.51 2.68
CA PHE A 165 10.06 0.02 3.86
C PHE A 165 10.79 -1.19 4.42
N PHE A 166 11.40 -1.03 5.57
CA PHE A 166 12.24 -2.02 6.24
C PHE A 166 11.49 -2.73 7.36
N PRO A 167 11.09 -4.01 7.16
CA PRO A 167 10.36 -4.78 8.17
C PRO A 167 11.27 -5.41 9.23
N GLY A 168 12.57 -5.05 9.27
CA GLY A 168 13.56 -5.71 10.12
C GLY A 168 13.33 -5.48 11.62
N ASN A 169 13.46 -6.55 12.37
CA ASN A 169 13.45 -6.57 13.83
C ASN A 169 14.89 -6.76 14.29
N GLY A 170 15.58 -5.71 14.71
CA GLY A 170 16.93 -5.83 15.24
C GLY A 170 18.05 -5.12 14.45
N GLY A 171 17.70 -4.13 13.65
CA GLY A 171 18.67 -3.41 12.81
C GLY A 171 19.17 -4.25 11.63
N GLY A 172 20.10 -3.73 10.87
CA GLY A 172 20.72 -4.46 9.76
C GLY A 172 21.11 -3.58 8.60
N GLU A 173 21.40 -4.23 7.47
CA GLU A 173 21.73 -3.57 6.24
C GLU A 173 20.63 -3.81 5.20
N LEU A 174 20.17 -2.72 4.60
CA LEU A 174 19.35 -2.77 3.40
C LEU A 174 20.27 -2.94 2.20
N MET A 175 20.02 -3.95 1.39
CA MET A 175 20.66 -4.12 0.10
C MET A 175 19.77 -3.58 -1.00
N LEU A 176 20.33 -2.72 -1.84
CA LEU A 176 19.63 -2.08 -2.95
C LEU A 176 20.42 -2.30 -4.24
N GLU A 177 19.81 -2.97 -5.20
CA GLU A 177 20.43 -3.33 -6.48
C GLU A 177 19.86 -2.49 -7.63
N GLY A 178 20.59 -2.45 -8.74
CA GLY A 178 20.11 -1.89 -10.01
C GLY A 178 19.93 -0.37 -10.06
N VAL A 179 20.26 0.36 -8.99
CA VAL A 179 20.22 1.82 -8.97
C VAL A 179 21.48 2.38 -9.59
N LYS A 180 21.34 3.02 -10.77
CA LYS A 180 22.45 3.64 -11.50
C LYS A 180 22.81 5.02 -10.96
N ASN A 181 21.87 5.69 -10.32
CA ASN A 181 22.04 7.03 -9.77
C ASN A 181 22.87 6.99 -8.49
N ARG A 182 23.71 8.00 -8.28
CA ARG A 182 24.40 8.18 -7.01
C ARG A 182 23.39 8.49 -5.91
N ILE A 183 23.48 7.79 -4.79
CA ILE A 183 22.74 8.10 -3.57
C ILE A 183 23.49 9.21 -2.84
N ASN A 184 22.91 10.40 -2.78
CA ASN A 184 23.52 11.55 -2.12
C ASN A 184 23.30 11.55 -0.61
N LYS A 185 22.16 11.00 -0.15
CA LYS A 185 21.79 10.98 1.27
C LYS A 185 20.82 9.84 1.52
N ALA A 186 20.96 9.17 2.67
CA ALA A 186 19.96 8.27 3.23
C ALA A 186 19.67 8.67 4.68
N PHE A 187 18.42 8.58 5.11
CA PHE A 187 18.00 8.90 6.46
C PHE A 187 16.72 8.15 6.84
N VAL A 188 16.52 7.96 8.15
CA VAL A 188 15.29 7.36 8.67
C VAL A 188 14.17 8.39 8.65
N VAL A 189 13.07 8.05 7.97
CA VAL A 189 11.86 8.89 7.90
C VAL A 189 11.21 8.98 9.28
N GLY A 190 10.85 10.20 9.68
CA GLY A 190 10.15 10.47 10.93
C GLY A 190 11.06 10.83 12.11
N ASN A 191 12.37 10.51 12.08
CA ASN A 191 13.33 11.00 13.07
C ASN A 191 14.53 11.73 12.45
N GLY A 192 14.77 11.57 11.13
CA GLY A 192 15.80 12.29 10.39
C GLY A 192 17.23 11.79 10.60
N THR A 193 17.42 10.65 11.28
CA THR A 193 18.75 10.07 11.51
C THR A 193 19.43 9.77 10.19
N ASN A 194 20.61 10.35 9.93
CA ASN A 194 21.40 10.05 8.74
C ASN A 194 21.97 8.64 8.82
N LEU A 195 21.97 7.95 7.69
CA LEU A 195 22.44 6.58 7.56
C LEU A 195 23.70 6.51 6.70
N GLU A 196 24.57 5.56 7.03
CA GLU A 196 25.74 5.24 6.23
C GLU A 196 25.32 4.49 4.98
N VAL A 197 25.83 4.91 3.81
CA VAL A 197 25.60 4.28 2.51
C VAL A 197 26.94 3.85 1.94
N LYS A 198 27.06 2.58 1.58
CA LYS A 198 28.24 2.03 0.90
C LYS A 198 27.86 1.47 -0.46
N GLU A 199 28.63 1.81 -1.48
CA GLU A 199 28.49 1.26 -2.83
C GLU A 199 29.58 0.22 -3.07
N TYR A 200 29.18 -0.95 -3.55
CA TYR A 200 30.06 -2.05 -3.89
C TYR A 200 29.77 -2.57 -5.30
N LEU A 201 30.72 -3.34 -5.84
CA LEU A 201 30.53 -4.12 -7.07
C LEU A 201 30.17 -3.30 -8.31
N ARG A 202 30.57 -2.03 -8.35
CA ARG A 202 30.42 -1.20 -9.55
C ARG A 202 31.72 -1.21 -10.35
N PRO A 203 31.83 -2.09 -11.38
CA PRO A 203 33.05 -2.14 -12.19
C PRO A 203 33.15 -0.87 -13.06
N TYR A 204 34.35 -0.28 -13.11
CA TYR A 204 34.60 0.93 -13.88
C TYR A 204 34.52 0.74 -15.42
N TRP A 205 34.58 -0.55 -15.86
CA TRP A 205 34.53 -0.92 -17.29
C TRP A 205 33.12 -1.31 -17.78
N SER A 206 32.10 -1.19 -16.96
CA SER A 206 30.74 -1.66 -17.25
C SER A 206 29.70 -0.67 -16.78
N ASP A 207 28.61 -0.56 -17.55
CA ASP A 207 27.40 0.19 -17.15
C ASP A 207 26.54 -0.57 -16.12
N HIS A 208 27.06 -1.68 -15.59
CA HIS A 208 26.34 -2.44 -14.57
C HIS A 208 26.19 -1.59 -13.30
N ALA A 209 24.94 -1.50 -12.80
CA ALA A 209 24.68 -0.83 -11.55
C ALA A 209 25.37 -1.59 -10.41
N GLY A 210 25.99 -0.85 -9.49
CA GLY A 210 26.52 -1.42 -8.26
C GLY A 210 25.42 -1.88 -7.30
N VAL A 211 25.86 -2.38 -6.16
CA VAL A 211 24.99 -2.73 -5.03
C VAL A 211 25.24 -1.72 -3.91
N TYR A 212 24.18 -1.09 -3.43
CA TYR A 212 24.24 -0.21 -2.27
C TYR A 212 23.85 -0.97 -1.01
N PHE A 213 24.60 -0.75 0.06
CA PHE A 213 24.28 -1.20 1.40
C PHE A 213 24.01 0.02 2.27
N ILE A 214 22.85 0.06 2.91
CA ILE A 214 22.43 1.14 3.81
C ILE A 214 22.27 0.55 5.19
N ARG A 215 23.13 0.97 6.14
CA ARG A 215 23.09 0.49 7.51
C ARG A 215 22.01 1.19 8.30
N VAL A 216 21.06 0.42 8.86
CA VAL A 216 19.98 0.90 9.73
C VAL A 216 20.27 0.46 11.17
N PRO A 217 20.69 1.36 12.06
CA PRO A 217 20.96 1.04 13.45
C PRO A 217 19.69 0.64 14.20
N GLU A 218 19.79 -0.30 15.14
CA GLU A 218 18.66 -0.85 15.89
C GLU A 218 17.89 0.23 16.64
N GLU A 219 18.59 1.19 17.25
CA GLU A 219 18.02 2.30 18.02
C GLU A 219 17.18 3.27 17.16
N THR A 220 17.23 3.17 15.82
CA THR A 220 16.46 4.02 14.91
C THR A 220 15.17 3.36 14.41
N LEU A 221 14.96 2.10 14.76
CA LEU A 221 13.84 1.31 14.26
C LEU A 221 12.49 1.84 14.76
N ASP A 222 11.50 1.81 13.90
CA ASP A 222 10.10 1.93 14.32
C ASP A 222 9.59 0.56 14.77
N LYS A 223 8.82 0.53 15.87
CA LYS A 223 8.27 -0.71 16.43
C LYS A 223 7.40 -1.53 15.47
N THR A 224 6.88 -0.89 14.41
CA THR A 224 5.99 -1.52 13.44
C THR A 224 6.68 -1.77 12.10
N MET A 225 7.23 -0.72 11.51
CA MET A 225 8.02 -0.79 10.27
C MET A 225 8.80 0.52 10.10
N THR A 226 10.10 0.41 9.91
CA THR A 226 10.95 1.57 9.65
C THR A 226 10.90 1.96 8.17
N VAL A 227 10.98 3.26 7.89
CA VAL A 227 11.08 3.78 6.52
C VAL A 227 12.38 4.57 6.39
N VAL A 228 13.13 4.26 5.35
CA VAL A 228 14.39 4.91 4.97
C VAL A 228 14.19 5.69 3.69
#